data_30817f95e71ee2db4a2cfeb0a1942af3
#
_entry.id   30817f95e71ee2db4a2cfeb0a1942af3
#
_cell.length_a   1.000
_cell.length_b   1.000
_cell.length_c   1.000
_cell.angle_alpha   90.00
_cell.angle_beta   90.00
_cell.angle_gamma   90.00
#
_symmetry.space_group_name_H-M   'P 1'
#
loop_
_entity.id
_entity.type
_entity.pdbx_description
1 polymer ?
#
loop_
_entity_poly.entity_id
_entity_poly.type
_entity_poly.pdbx_seq_one_letter_code
_entity_poly.pdbx_strand_id
1 'polypeptide(L)'
;KCNPDQILISNIVQQQIKNKIKEKLFQAGEIELKNISNKFDVFSILGQYTDNEIELKLKKNKNIVKNKKLKFAILPFTNSGNDEDSGFLVDGIIEDLITEFSMMREFDILSRQTSVNYKNNYGDLGEFTKAFDLDFVVTGSIRASGKRVRINIELSDAKDDSVVWSNKYDRVLEDIFDVQDEIVRKISIALLGEIEISSLQRSKRKPTENMTSYEYLLRGKEKHHHFKKESNLEALKYFDQAIEADANNAQAYAWKVCTLGQAMFRGFLEDPEKIMEEAKQNIQKALECNENDFECHRMLSAVYLSNHEYGLAEDHGQKAFQMVPNDPRVLAGFGEVLVRVGKIQKGLELLEKAFDLDPIPQGQSSSDNRLKDLILGYFLDESFEKVIEIASKLRSIDQRSCLLTLYSCLLYTSDAADDR
;
A
#
# COMPACT_ATOMS: atom_id res chain seq x y z
N LYS A 1 -9.50 19.31 25.82
CA LYS A 1 -10.55 19.21 24.79
C LYS A 1 -10.27 20.20 23.63
N CYS A 2 -9.03 20.48 23.39
CA CYS A 2 -8.54 21.28 22.28
C CYS A 2 -7.69 20.38 21.40
N ASN A 3 -7.83 20.46 20.09
CA ASN A 3 -6.99 19.67 19.17
C ASN A 3 -5.55 20.20 19.15
N PRO A 4 -4.53 19.41 18.81
CA PRO A 4 -3.12 19.82 18.95
C PRO A 4 -2.74 21.13 18.26
N ASP A 5 -3.40 21.50 17.18
CA ASP A 5 -3.12 22.72 16.41
C ASP A 5 -4.21 23.79 16.56
N GLN A 6 -5.09 23.65 17.55
CA GLN A 6 -6.22 24.54 17.80
C GLN A 6 -6.05 25.28 19.11
N ILE A 7 -6.21 26.60 19.08
CA ILE A 7 -6.28 27.42 20.29
C ILE A 7 -7.74 27.75 20.55
N LEU A 8 -8.32 27.24 21.64
CA LEU A 8 -9.65 27.58 22.10
C LEU A 8 -9.56 28.62 23.24
N ILE A 9 -10.33 29.69 23.11
CA ILE A 9 -10.41 30.74 24.11
C ILE A 9 -11.86 30.96 24.54
N SER A 10 -12.06 31.34 25.77
CA SER A 10 -13.39 31.75 26.26
C SER A 10 -13.85 33.08 25.67
N ASN A 11 -15.15 33.34 25.72
CA ASN A 11 -15.73 34.64 25.34
C ASN A 11 -15.10 35.81 26.06
N ILE A 12 -14.70 35.66 27.32
CA ILE A 12 -14.02 36.71 28.12
C ILE A 12 -12.66 37.06 27.51
N VAL A 13 -11.86 36.04 27.18
CA VAL A 13 -10.56 36.21 26.52
C VAL A 13 -10.75 36.79 25.11
N GLN A 14 -11.74 36.27 24.37
CA GLN A 14 -12.09 36.77 23.04
C GLN A 14 -12.36 38.30 23.04
N GLN A 15 -13.15 38.80 24.00
CA GLN A 15 -13.44 40.24 24.13
C GLN A 15 -12.18 41.07 24.40
N GLN A 16 -11.21 40.52 25.16
CA GLN A 16 -9.98 41.25 25.51
C GLN A 16 -8.98 41.31 24.38
N ILE A 17 -8.95 40.31 23.47
CA ILE A 17 -7.95 40.22 22.42
C ILE A 17 -8.47 40.54 21.02
N LYS A 18 -9.78 40.62 20.82
CA LYS A 18 -10.45 40.86 19.52
C LYS A 18 -9.83 41.99 18.69
N ASN A 19 -9.36 43.06 19.35
CA ASN A 19 -8.76 44.20 18.68
C ASN A 19 -7.22 44.23 18.77
N LYS A 20 -6.60 43.18 19.33
CA LYS A 20 -5.15 43.13 19.58
C LYS A 20 -4.43 42.08 18.72
N ILE A 21 -5.19 41.20 18.10
CA ILE A 21 -4.66 40.17 17.23
C ILE A 21 -5.16 40.37 15.79
N LYS A 22 -4.35 39.93 14.81
CA LYS A 22 -4.71 40.02 13.38
C LYS A 22 -5.52 38.81 12.91
N GLU A 23 -5.47 37.74 13.67
CA GLU A 23 -6.11 36.48 13.40
C GLU A 23 -7.62 36.59 13.62
N LYS A 24 -8.41 35.95 12.77
CA LYS A 24 -9.86 35.88 12.90
C LYS A 24 -10.25 34.92 14.00
N LEU A 25 -11.25 35.33 14.79
CA LEU A 25 -11.83 34.53 15.87
C LEU A 25 -13.18 33.98 15.41
N PHE A 26 -13.35 32.67 15.52
CA PHE A 26 -14.57 31.96 15.12
C PHE A 26 -15.24 31.35 16.35
N GLN A 27 -16.56 31.43 16.41
CA GLN A 27 -17.32 30.79 17.47
C GLN A 27 -17.27 29.26 17.27
N ALA A 28 -16.66 28.55 18.22
CA ALA A 28 -16.47 27.11 18.17
C ALA A 28 -17.56 26.33 18.93
N GLY A 29 -18.53 27.01 19.50
CA GLY A 29 -19.65 26.42 20.25
C GLY A 29 -19.56 26.60 21.75
N GLU A 30 -20.38 25.85 22.51
CA GLU A 30 -20.39 25.82 23.97
C GLU A 30 -19.69 24.58 24.49
N ILE A 31 -18.90 24.72 25.56
CA ILE A 31 -18.30 23.61 26.26
C ILE A 31 -18.68 23.57 27.73
N GLU A 32 -18.85 22.38 28.27
CA GLU A 32 -18.98 22.09 29.69
C GLU A 32 -17.60 21.66 30.24
N LEU A 33 -17.17 22.30 31.30
CA LEU A 33 -15.94 21.94 32.00
C LEU A 33 -16.27 21.15 33.27
N LYS A 34 -15.47 20.11 33.54
CA LYS A 34 -15.63 19.32 34.76
C LYS A 34 -15.49 20.20 35.99
N ASN A 35 -16.48 20.17 36.89
CA ASN A 35 -16.59 20.95 38.13
C ASN A 35 -16.95 22.44 37.94
N ILE A 36 -17.49 22.82 36.80
CA ILE A 36 -18.02 24.19 36.58
C ILE A 36 -19.45 24.06 36.06
N SER A 37 -20.41 24.67 36.77
CA SER A 37 -21.85 24.49 36.52
C SER A 37 -22.37 25.24 35.29
N ASN A 38 -21.62 26.18 34.75
CA ASN A 38 -22.05 27.00 33.62
C ASN A 38 -21.35 26.55 32.32
N LYS A 39 -22.11 26.57 31.23
CA LYS A 39 -21.54 26.42 29.87
C LYS A 39 -20.81 27.69 29.47
N PHE A 40 -19.72 27.50 28.73
CA PHE A 40 -18.90 28.59 28.22
C PHE A 40 -18.90 28.62 26.71
N ASP A 41 -19.22 29.77 26.13
CA ASP A 41 -18.92 30.01 24.73
C ASP A 41 -17.42 30.03 24.51
N VAL A 42 -16.98 29.26 23.53
CA VAL A 42 -15.58 29.19 23.13
C VAL A 42 -15.39 29.63 21.70
N PHE A 43 -14.25 30.26 21.48
CA PHE A 43 -13.81 30.75 20.18
C PHE A 43 -12.50 30.09 19.81
N SER A 44 -12.36 29.73 18.54
CA SER A 44 -11.13 29.20 17.98
C SER A 44 -10.34 30.31 17.30
N ILE A 45 -9.04 30.32 17.54
CA ILE A 45 -8.08 31.12 16.77
C ILE A 45 -7.49 30.21 15.70
N LEU A 46 -7.69 30.56 14.44
CA LEU A 46 -7.10 29.84 13.31
C LEU A 46 -5.92 30.62 12.75
N GLY A 47 -4.77 29.98 12.61
CA GLY A 47 -3.62 30.54 11.89
C GLY A 47 -3.93 30.70 10.40
N GLN A 48 -3.10 31.39 9.65
CA GLN A 48 -3.23 31.99 8.31
C GLN A 48 -3.84 31.15 7.15
N TYR A 49 -4.80 30.26 7.36
CA TYR A 49 -5.49 29.54 6.30
C TYR A 49 -6.96 29.97 6.21
N THR A 50 -7.37 30.37 5.03
CA THR A 50 -8.68 30.96 4.71
C THR A 50 -9.82 29.93 4.77
N ASP A 51 -10.79 30.20 5.61
CA ASP A 51 -11.69 29.29 6.30
C ASP A 51 -12.94 28.82 5.56
N ASN A 52 -13.37 29.50 4.52
CA ASN A 52 -14.65 29.17 3.87
C ASN A 52 -14.56 28.07 2.82
N GLU A 53 -13.39 27.88 2.20
CA GLU A 53 -13.22 26.85 1.18
C GLU A 53 -12.92 25.48 1.79
N ILE A 54 -12.20 25.43 2.91
CA ILE A 54 -11.88 24.18 3.61
C ILE A 54 -13.14 23.60 4.28
N GLU A 55 -13.95 24.42 4.96
CA GLU A 55 -15.22 23.96 5.58
C GLU A 55 -16.27 23.53 4.53
N LEU A 56 -16.36 24.21 3.40
CA LEU A 56 -17.26 23.84 2.30
C LEU A 56 -16.80 22.55 1.58
N LYS A 57 -15.49 22.38 1.38
CA LYS A 57 -14.92 21.15 0.82
C LYS A 57 -15.03 19.98 1.81
N LEU A 58 -14.76 20.19 3.10
CA LEU A 58 -14.93 19.19 4.16
C LEU A 58 -16.40 18.79 4.35
N LYS A 59 -17.35 19.73 4.23
CA LYS A 59 -18.80 19.42 4.30
C LYS A 59 -19.29 18.67 3.05
N LYS A 60 -18.76 18.96 1.87
CA LYS A 60 -19.03 18.17 0.66
C LYS A 60 -18.46 16.76 0.78
N ASN A 61 -17.26 16.58 1.31
CA ASN A 61 -16.65 15.27 1.52
C ASN A 61 -17.31 14.47 2.66
N LYS A 62 -17.80 15.12 3.76
CA LYS A 62 -18.50 14.42 4.86
C LYS A 62 -19.76 13.66 4.40
N ASN A 63 -20.43 14.09 3.34
CA ASN A 63 -21.61 13.37 2.81
C ASN A 63 -21.23 12.22 1.86
N ILE A 64 -20.00 12.17 1.35
CA ILE A 64 -19.52 11.13 0.43
C ILE A 64 -18.91 9.95 1.21
N VAL A 65 -18.33 10.20 2.39
CA VAL A 65 -17.45 9.25 3.11
C VAL A 65 -18.22 8.14 3.87
N LYS A 66 -19.54 8.20 4.01
CA LYS A 66 -20.22 7.19 4.86
C LYS A 66 -20.22 5.76 4.32
N ASN A 67 -19.89 5.52 3.02
CA ASN A 67 -19.87 4.14 2.46
C ASN A 67 -18.88 3.88 1.29
N LYS A 68 -18.08 4.86 0.84
CA LYS A 68 -17.11 4.65 -0.26
C LYS A 68 -15.68 4.84 0.29
N LYS A 69 -14.82 3.86 0.05
CA LYS A 69 -13.37 4.02 0.29
C LYS A 69 -12.80 5.06 -0.68
N LEU A 70 -11.85 5.85 -0.20
CA LEU A 70 -11.15 6.82 -1.05
C LEU A 70 -10.04 6.10 -1.83
N LYS A 71 -10.08 6.22 -3.14
CA LYS A 71 -9.11 5.59 -4.04
C LYS A 71 -8.09 6.60 -4.50
N PHE A 72 -6.81 6.32 -4.29
CA PHE A 72 -5.74 7.22 -4.70
C PHE A 72 -4.46 6.49 -5.14
N ALA A 73 -3.58 7.25 -5.80
CA ALA A 73 -2.27 6.77 -6.22
C ALA A 73 -1.15 7.67 -5.70
N ILE A 74 -0.02 7.09 -5.36
CA ILE A 74 1.24 7.81 -5.16
C ILE A 74 2.05 7.64 -6.44
N LEU A 75 2.25 8.74 -7.17
CA LEU A 75 3.03 8.72 -8.40
C LEU A 75 4.54 8.69 -8.10
N PRO A 76 5.36 8.24 -9.06
CA PRO A 76 6.80 8.29 -8.93
C PRO A 76 7.27 9.72 -8.62
N PHE A 77 7.97 9.90 -7.51
CA PHE A 77 8.57 11.18 -7.18
C PHE A 77 9.77 11.47 -8.10
N THR A 78 9.96 12.72 -8.43
CA THR A 78 11.13 13.13 -9.19
C THR A 78 12.36 13.13 -8.30
N ASN A 79 13.44 12.46 -8.75
CA ASN A 79 14.75 12.60 -8.13
C ASN A 79 15.37 13.91 -8.59
N SER A 80 15.42 14.90 -7.71
CA SER A 80 16.02 16.22 -7.98
C SER A 80 17.50 16.32 -7.51
N GLY A 81 18.10 15.22 -7.09
CA GLY A 81 19.50 15.12 -6.68
C GLY A 81 20.43 14.96 -7.89
N ASN A 82 21.71 15.32 -7.71
CA ASN A 82 22.76 15.10 -8.71
C ASN A 82 23.37 13.69 -8.60
N ASP A 83 22.91 12.90 -7.63
CA ASP A 83 23.40 11.56 -7.35
C ASP A 83 22.48 10.56 -8.03
N GLU A 84 22.94 10.01 -9.16
CA GLU A 84 22.22 8.99 -9.92
C GLU A 84 21.98 7.73 -9.08
N ASP A 85 22.82 7.52 -8.05
CA ASP A 85 22.77 6.37 -7.15
C ASP A 85 21.67 6.48 -6.07
N SER A 86 20.95 7.61 -6.00
CA SER A 86 19.88 7.82 -4.99
C SER A 86 18.47 7.39 -5.44
N GLY A 87 18.32 6.84 -6.64
CA GLY A 87 17.02 6.40 -7.19
C GLY A 87 16.33 5.34 -6.31
N PHE A 88 17.09 4.38 -5.79
CA PHE A 88 16.58 3.33 -4.90
C PHE A 88 15.93 3.89 -3.61
N LEU A 89 16.47 5.00 -3.08
CA LEU A 89 15.93 5.66 -1.89
C LEU A 89 14.57 6.29 -2.17
N VAL A 90 14.43 6.96 -3.33
CA VAL A 90 13.16 7.55 -3.78
C VAL A 90 12.09 6.47 -3.90
N ASP A 91 12.43 5.39 -4.57
CA ASP A 91 11.56 4.24 -4.81
C ASP A 91 11.16 3.56 -3.49
N GLY A 92 12.11 3.40 -2.57
CA GLY A 92 11.87 2.79 -1.27
C GLY A 92 10.92 3.63 -0.40
N ILE A 93 11.10 4.94 -0.35
CA ILE A 93 10.21 5.85 0.39
C ILE A 93 8.78 5.77 -0.16
N ILE A 94 8.61 5.74 -1.48
CA ILE A 94 7.27 5.60 -2.09
C ILE A 94 6.64 4.25 -1.73
N GLU A 95 7.41 3.16 -1.78
CA GLU A 95 6.91 1.82 -1.43
C GLU A 95 6.49 1.76 0.04
N ASP A 96 7.27 2.35 0.94
CA ASP A 96 6.94 2.41 2.36
C ASP A 96 5.67 3.25 2.61
N LEU A 97 5.52 4.40 1.94
CA LEU A 97 4.29 5.21 2.02
C LEU A 97 3.06 4.44 1.51
N ILE A 98 3.18 3.75 0.37
CA ILE A 98 2.09 2.91 -0.16
C ILE A 98 1.73 1.81 0.85
N THR A 99 2.72 1.16 1.46
CA THR A 99 2.52 0.14 2.47
C THR A 99 1.78 0.69 3.68
N GLU A 100 2.20 1.84 4.20
CA GLU A 100 1.57 2.49 5.36
C GLU A 100 0.11 2.85 5.08
N PHE A 101 -0.20 3.42 3.89
CA PHE A 101 -1.59 3.70 3.51
C PHE A 101 -2.41 2.43 3.29
N SER A 102 -1.80 1.34 2.81
CA SER A 102 -2.47 0.04 2.62
C SER A 102 -2.92 -0.62 3.93
N MET A 103 -2.34 -0.21 5.08
CA MET A 103 -2.78 -0.64 6.40
C MET A 103 -4.11 0.00 6.82
N MET A 104 -4.52 1.09 6.17
CA MET A 104 -5.75 1.81 6.49
C MET A 104 -6.92 1.22 5.70
N ARG A 105 -8.02 0.92 6.39
CA ARG A 105 -9.22 0.32 5.76
C ARG A 105 -10.02 1.33 4.95
N GLU A 106 -9.83 2.60 5.24
CA GLU A 106 -10.54 3.74 4.65
C GLU A 106 -10.04 4.05 3.24
N PHE A 107 -8.85 3.57 2.88
CA PHE A 107 -8.19 3.85 1.61
C PHE A 107 -8.09 2.61 0.73
N ASP A 108 -8.27 2.80 -0.56
CA ASP A 108 -7.84 1.91 -1.61
C ASP A 108 -6.71 2.61 -2.38
N ILE A 109 -5.50 2.07 -2.30
CA ILE A 109 -4.33 2.66 -2.93
C ILE A 109 -3.82 1.79 -4.07
N LEU A 110 -3.52 2.42 -5.20
CA LEU A 110 -2.90 1.69 -6.32
C LEU A 110 -1.49 1.24 -5.94
N SER A 111 -1.10 0.08 -6.48
CA SER A 111 0.25 -0.42 -6.29
C SER A 111 1.29 0.56 -6.83
N ARG A 112 2.51 0.51 -6.27
CA ARG A 112 3.66 1.24 -6.81
C ARG A 112 3.83 0.96 -8.30
N GLN A 113 3.65 -0.29 -8.70
CA GLN A 113 3.87 -0.73 -10.06
C GLN A 113 2.90 -0.10 -11.05
N THR A 114 1.63 -0.09 -10.71
CA THR A 114 0.61 0.60 -11.53
C THR A 114 0.95 2.08 -11.66
N SER A 115 1.35 2.71 -10.56
CA SER A 115 1.73 4.13 -10.53
C SER A 115 2.99 4.44 -11.34
N VAL A 116 4.02 3.58 -11.30
CA VAL A 116 5.26 3.76 -12.08
C VAL A 116 4.99 3.67 -13.59
N ASN A 117 4.10 2.79 -13.99
CA ASN A 117 3.81 2.56 -15.41
C ASN A 117 2.80 3.52 -16.01
N TYR A 118 2.26 4.49 -15.24
CA TYR A 118 1.22 5.38 -15.77
C TYR A 118 1.66 6.17 -17.02
N LYS A 119 2.87 6.72 -17.02
CA LYS A 119 3.40 7.49 -18.15
C LYS A 119 3.53 6.68 -19.44
N ASN A 120 3.84 5.40 -19.31
CA ASN A 120 4.03 4.51 -20.45
C ASN A 120 2.71 4.04 -21.06
N ASN A 121 1.63 4.01 -20.26
CA ASN A 121 0.36 3.39 -20.63
C ASN A 121 -0.78 4.40 -20.88
N TYR A 122 -0.71 5.60 -20.29
CA TYR A 122 -1.85 6.53 -20.22
C TYR A 122 -1.54 7.95 -20.73
N GLY A 123 -0.41 8.23 -21.34
CA GLY A 123 -0.08 9.52 -21.95
C GLY A 123 -0.09 10.71 -20.98
N ASP A 124 -1.21 10.99 -20.31
CA ASP A 124 -1.34 12.06 -19.32
C ASP A 124 -1.99 11.62 -18.01
N LEU A 125 -1.92 12.50 -17.00
CA LEU A 125 -2.44 12.22 -15.65
C LEU A 125 -3.98 12.12 -15.65
N GLY A 126 -4.66 12.91 -16.48
CA GLY A 126 -6.12 12.91 -16.56
C GLY A 126 -6.69 11.62 -17.13
N GLU A 127 -6.02 11.00 -18.11
CA GLU A 127 -6.39 9.67 -18.61
C GLU A 127 -6.17 8.60 -17.54
N PHE A 128 -5.04 8.65 -16.84
CA PHE A 128 -4.72 7.72 -15.75
C PHE A 128 -5.73 7.82 -14.60
N THR A 129 -6.03 9.01 -14.11
CA THR A 129 -6.98 9.22 -13.01
C THR A 129 -8.37 8.72 -13.36
N LYS A 130 -8.82 8.90 -14.59
CA LYS A 130 -10.11 8.40 -15.10
C LYS A 130 -10.12 6.87 -15.23
N ALA A 131 -9.04 6.29 -15.78
CA ALA A 131 -8.94 4.85 -16.00
C ALA A 131 -9.04 4.05 -14.70
N PHE A 132 -8.56 4.60 -13.58
CA PHE A 132 -8.58 3.97 -12.27
C PHE A 132 -9.65 4.51 -11.32
N ASP A 133 -10.50 5.45 -11.74
CA ASP A 133 -11.49 6.15 -10.91
C ASP A 133 -10.88 6.67 -9.60
N LEU A 134 -9.76 7.41 -9.74
CA LEU A 134 -9.06 7.95 -8.59
C LEU A 134 -9.80 9.15 -8.02
N ASP A 135 -9.87 9.23 -6.69
CA ASP A 135 -10.36 10.41 -5.99
C ASP A 135 -9.22 11.42 -5.77
N PHE A 136 -7.98 10.95 -5.53
CA PHE A 136 -6.81 11.80 -5.25
C PHE A 136 -5.52 11.24 -5.86
N VAL A 137 -4.53 12.12 -6.02
CA VAL A 137 -3.19 11.77 -6.48
C VAL A 137 -2.16 12.42 -5.56
N VAL A 138 -1.16 11.66 -5.16
CA VAL A 138 0.02 12.17 -4.44
C VAL A 138 1.19 12.26 -5.40
N THR A 139 1.77 13.45 -5.51
CA THR A 139 2.97 13.73 -6.29
C THR A 139 4.07 14.27 -5.40
N GLY A 140 5.31 14.27 -5.88
CA GLY A 140 6.40 14.82 -5.10
C GLY A 140 7.76 14.81 -5.78
N SER A 141 8.73 15.33 -5.06
CA SER A 141 10.14 15.25 -5.42
C SER A 141 11.00 14.97 -4.20
N ILE A 142 12.06 14.20 -4.40
CA ILE A 142 13.05 13.91 -3.36
C ILE A 142 14.41 14.37 -3.87
N ARG A 143 15.17 14.99 -2.99
CA ARG A 143 16.55 15.33 -3.21
C ARG A 143 17.39 14.86 -2.04
N ALA A 144 18.18 13.83 -2.25
CA ALA A 144 19.20 13.40 -1.30
C ALA A 144 20.54 14.11 -1.57
N SER A 145 21.26 14.48 -0.52
CA SER A 145 22.61 15.06 -0.59
C SER A 145 23.38 14.68 0.67
N GLY A 146 24.23 13.68 0.57
CA GLY A 146 24.91 13.07 1.72
C GLY A 146 23.89 12.55 2.73
N LYS A 147 23.96 13.03 3.97
CA LYS A 147 23.04 12.61 5.03
C LYS A 147 21.71 13.42 5.08
N ARG A 148 21.51 14.37 4.21
CA ARG A 148 20.29 15.19 4.19
C ARG A 148 19.35 14.77 3.09
N VAL A 149 18.05 14.75 3.40
CA VAL A 149 16.98 14.51 2.45
C VAL A 149 15.99 15.66 2.49
N ARG A 150 15.61 16.14 1.30
CA ARG A 150 14.54 17.11 1.13
C ARG A 150 13.43 16.47 0.33
N ILE A 151 12.23 16.49 0.89
CA ILE A 151 11.02 15.92 0.27
C ILE A 151 10.02 17.06 0.09
N ASN A 152 9.56 17.28 -1.14
CA ASN A 152 8.36 18.07 -1.41
C ASN A 152 7.28 17.07 -1.78
N ILE A 153 6.07 17.23 -1.23
CA ILE A 153 4.95 16.33 -1.44
C ILE A 153 3.67 17.15 -1.57
N GLU A 154 2.80 16.71 -2.45
CA GLU A 154 1.53 17.35 -2.74
C GLU A 154 0.44 16.31 -2.93
N LEU A 155 -0.73 16.56 -2.38
CA LEU A 155 -1.96 15.81 -2.57
C LEU A 155 -2.93 16.67 -3.37
N SER A 156 -3.35 16.17 -4.52
CA SER A 156 -4.31 16.86 -5.41
C SER A 156 -5.58 16.06 -5.57
N ASP A 157 -6.71 16.75 -5.72
CA ASP A 157 -7.98 16.14 -6.14
C ASP A 157 -7.85 15.69 -7.61
N ALA A 158 -8.20 14.42 -7.89
CA ALA A 158 -8.04 13.84 -9.23
C ALA A 158 -9.02 14.36 -10.27
N LYS A 159 -10.09 15.09 -9.86
CA LYS A 159 -11.15 15.59 -10.73
C LYS A 159 -10.86 16.96 -11.30
N ASP A 160 -10.34 17.86 -10.46
CA ASP A 160 -10.12 19.26 -10.81
C ASP A 160 -8.66 19.72 -10.67
N ASP A 161 -7.76 18.77 -10.34
CA ASP A 161 -6.31 18.98 -10.16
C ASP A 161 -5.98 20.03 -9.08
N SER A 162 -6.94 20.32 -8.21
CA SER A 162 -6.74 21.30 -7.14
C SER A 162 -5.92 20.69 -6.01
N VAL A 163 -4.93 21.47 -5.52
CA VAL A 163 -4.09 21.05 -4.39
C VAL A 163 -4.91 21.05 -3.11
N VAL A 164 -5.05 19.89 -2.49
CA VAL A 164 -5.74 19.69 -1.21
C VAL A 164 -4.78 19.93 -0.04
N TRP A 165 -3.54 19.48 -0.19
CA TRP A 165 -2.50 19.62 0.81
C TRP A 165 -1.12 19.55 0.16
N SER A 166 -0.17 20.31 0.68
CA SER A 166 1.24 20.21 0.29
C SER A 166 2.15 20.52 1.46
N ASN A 167 3.34 19.92 1.48
CA ASN A 167 4.36 20.22 2.48
C ASN A 167 5.77 19.97 1.95
N LYS A 168 6.75 20.54 2.67
CA LYS A 168 8.17 20.38 2.41
C LYS A 168 8.88 19.96 3.68
N TYR A 169 9.63 18.88 3.58
CA TYR A 169 10.47 18.35 4.64
C TYR A 169 11.94 18.54 4.27
N ASP A 170 12.75 18.98 5.24
CA ASP A 170 14.21 19.07 5.13
C ASP A 170 14.76 18.46 6.42
N ARG A 171 15.26 17.22 6.35
CA ARG A 171 15.66 16.40 7.49
C ARG A 171 16.96 15.68 7.20
N VAL A 172 17.52 15.05 8.22
CA VAL A 172 18.59 14.06 8.03
C VAL A 172 17.98 12.71 7.66
N LEU A 173 18.74 11.88 6.97
CA LEU A 173 18.26 10.59 6.47
C LEU A 173 17.84 9.65 7.62
N GLU A 174 18.47 9.77 8.76
CA GLU A 174 18.15 9.03 9.98
C GLU A 174 16.71 9.29 10.48
N ASP A 175 16.12 10.46 10.16
CA ASP A 175 14.74 10.85 10.53
C ASP A 175 13.72 10.42 9.47
N ILE A 176 14.10 9.64 8.44
CA ILE A 176 13.23 9.38 7.29
C ILE A 176 11.91 8.69 7.70
N PHE A 177 11.95 7.79 8.65
CA PHE A 177 10.76 7.09 9.14
C PHE A 177 9.79 8.02 9.88
N ASP A 178 10.32 8.97 10.68
CA ASP A 178 9.48 9.98 11.34
C ASP A 178 8.83 10.93 10.32
N VAL A 179 9.51 11.20 9.19
CA VAL A 179 8.97 11.99 8.07
C VAL A 179 7.86 11.21 7.35
N GLN A 180 8.06 9.93 7.09
CA GLN A 180 7.05 9.06 6.49
C GLN A 180 5.80 9.00 7.35
N ASP A 181 5.94 8.77 8.66
CA ASP A 181 4.83 8.79 9.63
C ASP A 181 4.08 10.12 9.61
N GLU A 182 4.82 11.24 9.57
CA GLU A 182 4.21 12.57 9.51
C GLU A 182 3.42 12.79 8.21
N ILE A 183 3.97 12.39 7.06
CA ILE A 183 3.30 12.48 5.75
C ILE A 183 1.99 11.71 5.77
N VAL A 184 2.04 10.44 6.19
CA VAL A 184 0.86 9.57 6.24
C VAL A 184 -0.21 10.15 7.16
N ARG A 185 0.19 10.62 8.34
CA ARG A 185 -0.73 11.27 9.29
C ARG A 185 -1.37 12.53 8.70
N LYS A 186 -0.60 13.41 8.07
CA LYS A 186 -1.10 14.68 7.51
C LYS A 186 -2.04 14.46 6.32
N ILE A 187 -1.71 13.55 5.41
CA ILE A 187 -2.60 13.19 4.29
C ILE A 187 -3.88 12.55 4.82
N SER A 188 -3.79 11.66 5.80
CA SER A 188 -4.97 11.03 6.40
C SER A 188 -5.89 12.06 7.06
N ILE A 189 -5.32 13.06 7.77
CA ILE A 189 -6.09 14.18 8.33
C ILE A 189 -6.77 14.98 7.21
N ALA A 190 -6.06 15.28 6.16
CA ALA A 190 -6.60 16.05 5.04
C ALA A 190 -7.77 15.35 4.33
N LEU A 191 -7.74 14.01 4.28
CA LEU A 191 -8.74 13.21 3.59
C LEU A 191 -9.91 12.77 4.48
N LEU A 192 -9.64 12.35 5.72
CA LEU A 192 -10.63 11.76 6.62
C LEU A 192 -11.11 12.71 7.74
N GLY A 193 -10.33 13.74 8.04
CA GLY A 193 -10.54 14.61 9.20
C GLY A 193 -9.99 14.03 10.50
N GLU A 194 -9.90 14.88 11.56
CA GLU A 194 -9.18 14.54 12.80
C GLU A 194 -9.89 13.47 13.66
N ILE A 195 -11.21 13.33 13.55
CA ILE A 195 -12.01 12.50 14.46
C ILE A 195 -11.84 10.99 14.19
N GLU A 196 -11.58 10.61 12.94
CA GLU A 196 -11.45 9.20 12.55
C GLU A 196 -10.04 8.65 12.74
N ILE A 197 -9.06 9.51 12.89
CA ILE A 197 -7.63 9.13 13.01
C ILE A 197 -7.24 8.71 14.43
N SER A 198 -8.02 9.07 15.44
CA SER A 198 -7.74 8.66 16.83
C SER A 198 -7.75 7.14 17.06
N SER A 199 -8.33 6.37 16.13
CA SER A 199 -8.30 4.91 16.13
C SER A 199 -7.03 4.31 15.52
N LEU A 200 -6.22 5.12 14.83
CA LEU A 200 -4.98 4.71 14.19
C LEU A 200 -3.82 4.71 15.20
N GLN A 201 -3.91 3.87 16.23
CA GLN A 201 -2.73 3.51 17.03
C GLN A 201 -1.83 2.61 16.17
N ARG A 202 -0.85 3.23 15.53
CA ARG A 202 0.19 2.48 14.80
C ARG A 202 1.31 2.11 15.75
N SER A 203 1.66 0.85 15.74
CA SER A 203 3.01 0.48 16.14
C SER A 203 3.98 1.11 15.15
N LYS A 204 4.90 1.95 15.64
CA LYS A 204 5.97 2.51 14.82
C LYS A 204 6.71 1.36 14.14
N ARG A 205 6.71 1.39 12.81
CA ARG A 205 7.26 0.30 12.03
C ARG A 205 8.56 0.73 11.39
N LYS A 206 9.64 0.58 12.16
CA LYS A 206 10.99 0.71 11.62
C LYS A 206 11.47 -0.67 11.21
N PRO A 207 11.79 -0.92 9.93
CA PRO A 207 12.34 -2.21 9.50
C PRO A 207 13.70 -2.47 10.18
N THR A 208 14.45 -1.41 10.44
CA THR A 208 15.74 -1.43 11.15
C THR A 208 16.11 0.00 11.57
N GLU A 209 16.87 0.14 12.66
CA GLU A 209 17.51 1.42 13.03
C GLU A 209 18.88 1.60 12.35
N ASN A 210 19.40 0.56 11.72
CA ASN A 210 20.66 0.59 10.99
C ASN A 210 20.43 1.07 9.55
N MET A 211 20.80 2.33 9.28
CA MET A 211 20.62 2.94 7.96
C MET A 211 21.38 2.22 6.83
N THR A 212 22.50 1.59 7.13
CA THR A 212 23.25 0.77 6.14
C THR A 212 22.44 -0.47 5.77
N SER A 213 21.85 -1.16 6.76
CA SER A 213 20.95 -2.30 6.51
C SER A 213 19.73 -1.88 5.73
N TYR A 214 19.13 -0.73 6.04
CA TYR A 214 18.00 -0.18 5.32
C TYR A 214 18.33 0.13 3.86
N GLU A 215 19.48 0.74 3.60
CA GLU A 215 19.94 1.03 2.24
C GLU A 215 20.10 -0.26 1.41
N TYR A 216 20.76 -1.28 1.95
CA TYR A 216 20.88 -2.57 1.27
C TYR A 216 19.54 -3.24 1.04
N LEU A 217 18.62 -3.16 2.00
CA LEU A 217 17.24 -3.65 1.84
C LEU A 217 16.56 -2.99 0.63
N LEU A 218 16.64 -1.66 0.51
CA LEU A 218 16.03 -0.92 -0.60
C LEU A 218 16.67 -1.25 -1.96
N ARG A 219 18.01 -1.35 -2.02
CA ARG A 219 18.72 -1.79 -3.23
C ARG A 219 18.30 -3.21 -3.64
N GLY A 220 18.15 -4.11 -2.67
CA GLY A 220 17.66 -5.47 -2.92
C GLY A 220 16.25 -5.47 -3.48
N LYS A 221 15.33 -4.69 -2.92
CA LYS A 221 13.95 -4.53 -3.43
C LYS A 221 13.93 -3.99 -4.86
N GLU A 222 14.71 -2.95 -5.15
CA GLU A 222 14.81 -2.39 -6.51
C GLU A 222 15.24 -3.46 -7.52
N LYS A 223 16.31 -4.21 -7.22
CA LYS A 223 16.81 -5.28 -8.09
C LYS A 223 15.81 -6.42 -8.24
N HIS A 224 15.13 -6.81 -7.15
CA HIS A 224 14.07 -7.81 -7.19
C HIS A 224 12.98 -7.47 -8.21
N HIS A 225 12.59 -6.21 -8.29
CA HIS A 225 11.53 -5.74 -9.18
C HIS A 225 11.91 -5.67 -10.66
N HIS A 226 13.15 -5.92 -11.04
CA HIS A 226 13.55 -6.02 -12.45
C HIS A 226 13.18 -7.37 -13.11
N PHE A 227 12.88 -8.41 -12.34
CA PHE A 227 12.45 -9.73 -12.80
C PHE A 227 13.40 -10.43 -13.79
N LYS A 228 14.69 -10.08 -13.78
CA LYS A 228 15.76 -10.70 -14.59
C LYS A 228 16.66 -11.57 -13.72
N LYS A 229 17.29 -12.60 -14.31
CA LYS A 229 18.18 -13.53 -13.59
C LYS A 229 19.32 -12.79 -12.89
N GLU A 230 20.01 -11.91 -13.61
CA GLU A 230 21.16 -11.14 -13.09
C GLU A 230 20.73 -10.25 -11.92
N SER A 231 19.64 -9.49 -12.09
CA SER A 231 19.08 -8.62 -11.05
C SER A 231 18.57 -9.40 -9.84
N ASN A 232 18.01 -10.60 -10.04
CA ASN A 232 17.57 -11.45 -8.94
C ASN A 232 18.77 -11.91 -8.09
N LEU A 233 19.87 -12.32 -8.73
CA LEU A 233 21.11 -12.70 -8.03
C LEU A 233 21.77 -11.51 -7.32
N GLU A 234 21.69 -10.31 -7.88
CA GLU A 234 22.13 -9.08 -7.21
C GLU A 234 21.24 -8.76 -5.99
N ALA A 235 19.93 -8.91 -6.12
CA ALA A 235 18.99 -8.71 -5.03
C ALA A 235 19.32 -9.62 -3.83
N LEU A 236 19.58 -10.91 -4.07
CA LEU A 236 19.97 -11.85 -3.03
C LEU A 236 21.23 -11.38 -2.29
N LYS A 237 22.25 -10.89 -3.01
CA LYS A 237 23.47 -10.35 -2.40
C LYS A 237 23.17 -9.12 -1.53
N TYR A 238 22.33 -8.21 -1.99
CA TYR A 238 21.94 -7.04 -1.20
C TYR A 238 21.16 -7.41 0.07
N PHE A 239 20.28 -8.40 0.01
CA PHE A 239 19.61 -8.88 1.21
C PHE A 239 20.57 -9.56 2.20
N ASP A 240 21.57 -10.30 1.71
CA ASP A 240 22.64 -10.83 2.56
C ASP A 240 23.43 -9.70 3.23
N GLN A 241 23.79 -8.65 2.51
CA GLN A 241 24.49 -7.48 3.07
C GLN A 241 23.59 -6.72 4.07
N ALA A 242 22.28 -6.64 3.83
CA ALA A 242 21.35 -6.05 4.79
C ALA A 242 21.29 -6.84 6.10
N ILE A 243 21.27 -8.17 6.02
CA ILE A 243 21.29 -9.10 7.16
C ILE A 243 22.63 -9.01 7.90
N GLU A 244 23.73 -8.94 7.17
CA GLU A 244 25.08 -8.79 7.77
C GLU A 244 25.22 -7.47 8.53
N ALA A 245 24.66 -6.38 7.99
CA ALA A 245 24.66 -5.07 8.64
C ALA A 245 23.72 -5.02 9.87
N ASP A 246 22.61 -5.72 9.84
CA ASP A 246 21.68 -5.85 10.97
C ASP A 246 20.96 -7.20 10.93
N ALA A 247 21.42 -8.13 11.77
CA ALA A 247 20.83 -9.47 11.88
C ALA A 247 19.38 -9.50 12.43
N ASN A 248 18.86 -8.38 12.93
CA ASN A 248 17.49 -8.24 13.40
C ASN A 248 16.56 -7.61 12.36
N ASN A 249 17.02 -7.36 11.14
CA ASN A 249 16.18 -6.83 10.07
C ASN A 249 15.27 -7.92 9.49
N ALA A 250 14.08 -8.09 10.09
CA ALA A 250 13.08 -9.08 9.66
C ALA A 250 12.71 -8.97 8.18
N GLN A 251 12.60 -7.74 7.67
CA GLN A 251 12.24 -7.52 6.27
C GLN A 251 13.32 -7.97 5.29
N ALA A 252 14.60 -7.88 5.64
CA ALA A 252 15.68 -8.37 4.78
C ALA A 252 15.57 -9.90 4.57
N TYR A 253 15.28 -10.64 5.63
CA TYR A 253 15.00 -12.08 5.54
C TYR A 253 13.74 -12.37 4.71
N ALA A 254 12.63 -11.69 4.96
CA ALA A 254 11.37 -11.91 4.26
C ALA A 254 11.50 -11.61 2.74
N TRP A 255 12.17 -10.53 2.37
CA TRP A 255 12.41 -10.19 0.97
C TRP A 255 13.41 -11.13 0.29
N LYS A 256 14.39 -11.64 1.03
CA LYS A 256 15.26 -12.72 0.53
C LYS A 256 14.43 -13.95 0.16
N VAL A 257 13.48 -14.36 1.02
CA VAL A 257 12.55 -15.46 0.72
C VAL A 257 11.71 -15.19 -0.53
N CYS A 258 11.17 -13.97 -0.68
CA CYS A 258 10.44 -13.57 -1.88
C CYS A 258 11.30 -13.72 -3.15
N THR A 259 12.57 -13.33 -3.06
CA THR A 259 13.51 -13.37 -4.17
C THR A 259 13.95 -14.80 -4.52
N LEU A 260 14.11 -15.66 -3.52
CA LEU A 260 14.34 -17.11 -3.70
C LEU A 260 13.12 -17.77 -4.39
N GLY A 261 11.90 -17.42 -3.95
CA GLY A 261 10.67 -17.89 -4.61
C GLY A 261 10.61 -17.46 -6.08
N GLN A 262 10.94 -16.20 -6.37
CA GLN A 262 11.02 -15.71 -7.76
C GLN A 262 12.05 -16.50 -8.57
N ALA A 263 13.23 -16.77 -7.99
CA ALA A 263 14.27 -17.55 -8.66
C ALA A 263 13.82 -18.99 -8.97
N MET A 264 13.14 -19.63 -8.03
CA MET A 264 12.59 -20.98 -8.19
C MET A 264 11.55 -21.03 -9.30
N PHE A 265 10.53 -20.17 -9.26
CA PHE A 265 9.46 -20.15 -10.26
C PHE A 265 9.93 -19.82 -11.68
N ARG A 266 11.02 -19.05 -11.81
CA ARG A 266 11.58 -18.65 -13.10
C ARG A 266 12.75 -19.51 -13.56
N GLY A 267 13.16 -20.49 -12.77
CA GLY A 267 14.31 -21.34 -13.09
C GLY A 267 15.64 -20.57 -13.14
N PHE A 268 15.80 -19.53 -12.32
CA PHE A 268 17.04 -18.75 -12.26
C PHE A 268 18.14 -19.46 -11.49
N LEU A 269 17.76 -20.31 -10.56
CA LEU A 269 18.62 -21.16 -9.75
C LEU A 269 18.26 -22.63 -10.00
N GLU A 270 19.26 -23.47 -9.96
CA GLU A 270 19.14 -24.90 -10.06
C GLU A 270 18.90 -25.53 -8.70
N ASP A 271 18.37 -26.52 -8.36
CA ASP A 271 18.15 -27.13 -7.04
C ASP A 271 17.00 -26.50 -6.24
N PRO A 272 15.75 -26.80 -6.63
CA PRO A 272 14.56 -26.31 -5.93
C PRO A 272 14.48 -26.73 -4.45
N GLU A 273 15.00 -27.92 -4.09
CA GLU A 273 14.97 -28.43 -2.71
C GLU A 273 15.85 -27.57 -1.79
N LYS A 274 17.05 -27.22 -2.26
CA LYS A 274 17.95 -26.33 -1.53
C LYS A 274 17.39 -24.92 -1.39
N ILE A 275 16.78 -24.38 -2.45
CA ILE A 275 16.12 -23.08 -2.42
C ILE A 275 14.99 -23.06 -1.39
N MET A 276 14.17 -24.10 -1.35
CA MET A 276 13.07 -24.22 -0.40
C MET A 276 13.57 -24.34 1.04
N GLU A 277 14.63 -25.09 1.28
CA GLU A 277 15.24 -25.18 2.61
C GLU A 277 15.81 -23.83 3.08
N GLU A 278 16.53 -23.13 2.19
CA GLU A 278 17.04 -21.78 2.48
C GLU A 278 15.88 -20.79 2.75
N ALA A 279 14.80 -20.85 1.99
CA ALA A 279 13.62 -20.04 2.20
C ALA A 279 12.99 -20.29 3.58
N LYS A 280 12.84 -21.55 3.99
CA LYS A 280 12.32 -21.93 5.31
C LYS A 280 13.18 -21.39 6.45
N GLN A 281 14.50 -21.52 6.36
CA GLN A 281 15.42 -21.00 7.38
C GLN A 281 15.34 -19.47 7.49
N ASN A 282 15.31 -18.76 6.37
CA ASN A 282 15.22 -17.30 6.36
C ASN A 282 13.87 -16.81 6.89
N ILE A 283 12.75 -17.44 6.54
CA ILE A 283 11.45 -16.99 7.02
C ILE A 283 11.26 -17.25 8.51
N GLN A 284 11.85 -18.35 9.04
CA GLN A 284 11.89 -18.60 10.48
C GLN A 284 12.66 -17.50 11.20
N LYS A 285 13.82 -17.10 10.68
CA LYS A 285 14.61 -16.00 11.22
C LYS A 285 13.86 -14.66 11.17
N ALA A 286 13.14 -14.38 10.10
CA ALA A 286 12.32 -13.19 9.98
C ALA A 286 11.29 -13.10 11.13
N LEU A 287 10.59 -14.20 11.43
CA LEU A 287 9.63 -14.27 12.54
C LEU A 287 10.28 -14.10 13.92
N GLU A 288 11.47 -14.71 14.14
CA GLU A 288 12.22 -14.55 15.38
C GLU A 288 12.60 -13.08 15.61
N CYS A 289 12.91 -12.34 14.52
CA CYS A 289 13.23 -10.92 14.59
C CYS A 289 11.98 -10.04 14.82
N ASN A 290 10.86 -10.34 14.14
CA ASN A 290 9.61 -9.60 14.31
C ASN A 290 8.39 -10.46 13.96
N GLU A 291 7.74 -10.99 14.97
CA GLU A 291 6.51 -11.80 14.81
C GLU A 291 5.29 -11.01 14.31
N ASN A 292 5.35 -9.67 14.35
CA ASN A 292 4.28 -8.78 13.91
C ASN A 292 4.59 -8.09 12.57
N ASP A 293 5.47 -8.67 11.75
CA ASP A 293 5.73 -8.17 10.40
C ASP A 293 4.84 -8.87 9.37
N PHE A 294 4.04 -8.07 8.61
CA PHE A 294 3.10 -8.64 7.63
C PHE A 294 3.81 -9.32 6.45
N GLU A 295 5.01 -8.84 6.04
CA GLU A 295 5.79 -9.49 4.98
C GLU A 295 6.21 -10.90 5.40
N CYS A 296 6.60 -11.07 6.68
CA CYS A 296 6.89 -12.39 7.23
C CYS A 296 5.68 -13.31 7.12
N HIS A 297 4.51 -12.84 7.53
CA HIS A 297 3.29 -13.65 7.47
C HIS A 297 2.84 -13.91 6.03
N ARG A 298 2.94 -12.91 5.14
CA ARG A 298 2.66 -13.09 3.72
C ARG A 298 3.56 -14.16 3.08
N MET A 299 4.86 -14.15 3.38
CA MET A 299 5.81 -15.13 2.87
C MET A 299 5.58 -16.51 3.45
N LEU A 300 5.28 -16.61 4.76
CA LEU A 300 4.92 -17.90 5.37
C LEU A 300 3.68 -18.52 4.74
N SER A 301 2.65 -17.71 4.50
CA SER A 301 1.45 -18.17 3.81
C SER A 301 1.79 -18.79 2.45
N ALA A 302 2.66 -18.13 1.67
CA ALA A 302 3.10 -18.64 0.37
C ALA A 302 3.95 -19.92 0.47
N VAL A 303 4.85 -20.01 1.45
CA VAL A 303 5.69 -21.21 1.70
C VAL A 303 4.82 -22.39 2.12
N TYR A 304 3.90 -22.21 3.07
CA TYR A 304 2.98 -23.27 3.50
C TYR A 304 2.03 -23.71 2.37
N LEU A 305 1.56 -22.76 1.56
CA LEU A 305 0.74 -23.08 0.40
C LEU A 305 1.51 -23.97 -0.60
N SER A 306 2.77 -23.66 -0.87
CA SER A 306 3.64 -24.44 -1.75
C SER A 306 3.91 -25.85 -1.22
N ASN A 307 3.90 -26.00 0.11
CA ASN A 307 4.04 -27.31 0.78
C ASN A 307 2.71 -28.06 0.98
N HIS A 308 1.59 -27.54 0.48
CA HIS A 308 0.24 -28.08 0.70
C HIS A 308 -0.22 -28.09 2.16
N GLU A 309 0.38 -27.25 3.01
CA GLU A 309 0.03 -27.07 4.42
C GLU A 309 -1.06 -25.99 4.55
N TYR A 310 -2.24 -26.29 3.97
CA TYR A 310 -3.31 -25.29 3.73
C TYR A 310 -3.80 -24.58 4.97
N GLY A 311 -3.90 -25.26 6.12
CA GLY A 311 -4.33 -24.64 7.38
C GLY A 311 -3.38 -23.56 7.86
N LEU A 312 -2.06 -23.84 7.84
CA LEU A 312 -1.04 -22.86 8.22
C LEU A 312 -0.95 -21.72 7.19
N ALA A 313 -1.13 -22.04 5.91
CA ALA A 313 -1.20 -21.03 4.86
C ALA A 313 -2.36 -20.05 5.09
N GLU A 314 -3.53 -20.55 5.49
CA GLU A 314 -4.70 -19.72 5.81
C GLU A 314 -4.45 -18.86 7.06
N ASP A 315 -3.91 -19.44 8.14
CA ASP A 315 -3.65 -18.72 9.40
C ASP A 315 -2.70 -17.53 9.17
N HIS A 316 -1.60 -17.76 8.46
CA HIS A 316 -0.64 -16.70 8.17
C HIS A 316 -1.16 -15.70 7.14
N GLY A 317 -1.87 -16.15 6.12
CA GLY A 317 -2.55 -15.27 5.15
C GLY A 317 -3.56 -14.34 5.84
N GLN A 318 -4.36 -14.87 6.78
CA GLN A 318 -5.31 -14.09 7.57
C GLN A 318 -4.61 -13.05 8.45
N LYS A 319 -3.47 -13.38 9.08
CA LYS A 319 -2.68 -12.44 9.87
C LYS A 319 -2.14 -11.29 9.01
N ALA A 320 -1.53 -11.61 7.85
CA ALA A 320 -1.08 -10.59 6.92
C ALA A 320 -2.22 -9.67 6.46
N PHE A 321 -3.37 -10.24 6.12
CA PHE A 321 -4.55 -9.48 5.71
C PHE A 321 -5.14 -8.59 6.81
N GLN A 322 -5.09 -9.04 8.07
CA GLN A 322 -5.52 -8.20 9.20
C GLN A 322 -4.62 -6.99 9.40
N MET A 323 -3.32 -7.14 9.16
CA MET A 323 -2.33 -6.07 9.29
C MET A 323 -2.40 -5.08 8.13
N VAL A 324 -2.52 -5.58 6.88
CA VAL A 324 -2.46 -4.76 5.66
C VAL A 324 -3.57 -5.17 4.69
N PRO A 325 -4.82 -4.75 4.97
CA PRO A 325 -6.01 -5.25 4.25
C PRO A 325 -6.17 -4.71 2.83
N ASN A 326 -5.35 -3.78 2.38
CA ASN A 326 -5.44 -3.15 1.06
C ASN A 326 -4.15 -3.28 0.23
N ASP A 327 -3.16 -4.05 0.68
CA ASP A 327 -1.97 -4.38 -0.13
C ASP A 327 -2.34 -5.43 -1.19
N PRO A 328 -2.19 -5.15 -2.49
CA PRO A 328 -2.55 -6.08 -3.56
C PRO A 328 -1.81 -7.42 -3.48
N ARG A 329 -0.60 -7.45 -2.93
CA ARG A 329 0.20 -8.68 -2.78
C ARG A 329 -0.39 -9.58 -1.68
N VAL A 330 -0.84 -8.96 -0.59
CA VAL A 330 -1.51 -9.67 0.51
C VAL A 330 -2.87 -10.18 0.07
N LEU A 331 -3.65 -9.31 -0.61
CA LEU A 331 -4.96 -9.68 -1.15
C LEU A 331 -4.87 -10.85 -2.11
N ALA A 332 -3.93 -10.81 -3.07
CA ALA A 332 -3.75 -11.89 -4.05
C ALA A 332 -3.31 -13.20 -3.38
N GLY A 333 -2.29 -13.15 -2.52
CA GLY A 333 -1.78 -14.36 -1.86
C GLY A 333 -2.81 -15.00 -0.94
N PHE A 334 -3.51 -14.21 -0.13
CA PHE A 334 -4.56 -14.74 0.75
C PHE A 334 -5.80 -15.18 -0.04
N GLY A 335 -6.17 -14.47 -1.10
CA GLY A 335 -7.24 -14.86 -2.01
C GLY A 335 -6.98 -16.21 -2.66
N GLU A 336 -5.75 -16.47 -3.15
CA GLU A 336 -5.34 -17.78 -3.67
C GLU A 336 -5.49 -18.89 -2.62
N VAL A 337 -5.03 -18.65 -1.39
CA VAL A 337 -5.18 -19.63 -0.30
C VAL A 337 -6.65 -19.94 -0.06
N LEU A 338 -7.51 -18.91 0.04
CA LEU A 338 -8.94 -19.09 0.29
C LEU A 338 -9.64 -19.89 -0.81
N VAL A 339 -9.31 -19.66 -2.08
CA VAL A 339 -9.82 -20.47 -3.20
C VAL A 339 -9.42 -21.94 -3.03
N ARG A 340 -8.16 -22.21 -2.68
CA ARG A 340 -7.64 -23.58 -2.53
C ARG A 340 -8.19 -24.33 -1.31
N VAL A 341 -8.60 -23.61 -0.27
CA VAL A 341 -9.26 -24.22 0.91
C VAL A 341 -10.79 -24.28 0.77
N GLY A 342 -11.34 -23.98 -0.40
CA GLY A 342 -12.76 -24.07 -0.68
C GLY A 342 -13.60 -22.87 -0.26
N LYS A 343 -13.00 -21.76 0.22
CA LYS A 343 -13.67 -20.50 0.53
C LYS A 343 -13.74 -19.59 -0.71
N ILE A 344 -14.30 -20.10 -1.78
CA ILE A 344 -14.17 -19.62 -3.16
C ILE A 344 -14.63 -18.18 -3.29
N GLN A 345 -15.85 -17.84 -2.85
CA GLN A 345 -16.41 -16.49 -2.99
C GLN A 345 -15.52 -15.42 -2.33
N LYS A 346 -15.13 -15.67 -1.09
CA LYS A 346 -14.25 -14.76 -0.37
C LYS A 346 -12.85 -14.65 -1.00
N GLY A 347 -12.35 -15.75 -1.54
CA GLY A 347 -11.09 -15.77 -2.29
C GLY A 347 -11.18 -14.94 -3.56
N LEU A 348 -12.27 -15.08 -4.33
CA LEU A 348 -12.53 -14.28 -5.54
C LEU A 348 -12.64 -12.80 -5.25
N GLU A 349 -13.38 -12.39 -4.20
CA GLU A 349 -13.47 -10.99 -3.77
C GLU A 349 -12.08 -10.37 -3.54
N LEU A 350 -11.18 -11.10 -2.88
CA LEU A 350 -9.83 -10.61 -2.62
C LEU A 350 -8.96 -10.58 -3.89
N LEU A 351 -9.07 -11.59 -4.75
CA LEU A 351 -8.34 -11.64 -6.03
C LEU A 351 -8.80 -10.54 -6.99
N GLU A 352 -10.12 -10.32 -7.12
CA GLU A 352 -10.67 -9.23 -7.93
C GLU A 352 -10.19 -7.88 -7.42
N LYS A 353 -10.25 -7.65 -6.10
CA LYS A 353 -9.75 -6.42 -5.49
C LYS A 353 -8.24 -6.24 -5.69
N ALA A 354 -7.45 -7.31 -5.55
CA ALA A 354 -6.02 -7.26 -5.82
C ALA A 354 -5.73 -6.84 -7.26
N PHE A 355 -6.53 -7.35 -8.21
CA PHE A 355 -6.41 -7.00 -9.62
C PHE A 355 -6.86 -5.55 -9.89
N ASP A 356 -7.88 -5.05 -9.21
CA ASP A 356 -8.34 -3.64 -9.32
C ASP A 356 -7.29 -2.63 -8.81
N LEU A 357 -6.56 -2.98 -7.75
CA LEU A 357 -5.51 -2.12 -7.17
C LEU A 357 -4.15 -2.26 -7.87
N ASP A 358 -3.90 -3.37 -8.56
CA ASP A 358 -2.66 -3.65 -9.29
C ASP A 358 -2.92 -4.39 -10.61
N PRO A 359 -3.63 -3.77 -11.57
CA PRO A 359 -3.95 -4.39 -12.85
C PRO A 359 -2.74 -4.48 -13.79
N ILE A 360 -1.66 -3.74 -13.50
CA ILE A 360 -0.41 -3.73 -14.27
C ILE A 360 0.76 -4.14 -13.34
N PRO A 361 0.80 -5.38 -12.86
CA PRO A 361 1.89 -5.83 -12.00
C PRO A 361 3.21 -5.91 -12.76
N GLN A 362 4.31 -5.74 -12.04
CA GLN A 362 5.67 -5.85 -12.59
C GLN A 362 5.96 -7.25 -13.11
N GLY A 363 6.37 -7.30 -14.36
CA GLY A 363 6.75 -8.52 -15.02
C GLY A 363 5.54 -9.37 -15.47
N GLN A 364 5.66 -9.93 -16.65
CA GLN A 364 4.57 -10.68 -17.28
C GLN A 364 4.05 -11.83 -16.41
N SER A 365 4.93 -12.54 -15.70
CA SER A 365 4.54 -13.71 -14.92
C SER A 365 3.68 -13.38 -13.69
N SER A 366 3.85 -12.20 -13.06
CA SER A 366 3.03 -11.83 -11.90
C SER A 366 1.60 -11.49 -12.31
N SER A 367 1.42 -10.83 -13.46
CA SER A 367 0.11 -10.55 -14.04
C SER A 367 -0.62 -11.84 -14.38
N ASP A 368 0.06 -12.74 -15.10
CA ASP A 368 -0.52 -13.99 -15.53
C ASP A 368 -0.85 -14.90 -14.34
N ASN A 369 -0.06 -14.91 -13.27
CA ASN A 369 -0.37 -15.69 -12.07
C ASN A 369 -1.66 -15.23 -11.40
N ARG A 370 -1.89 -13.93 -11.24
CA ARG A 370 -3.16 -13.42 -10.71
C ARG A 370 -4.36 -13.79 -11.58
N LEU A 371 -4.21 -13.69 -12.90
CA LEU A 371 -5.23 -14.13 -13.84
C LEU A 371 -5.47 -15.64 -13.75
N LYS A 372 -4.41 -16.44 -13.57
CA LYS A 372 -4.52 -17.89 -13.39
C LYS A 372 -5.23 -18.28 -12.09
N ASP A 373 -5.03 -17.52 -11.01
CA ASP A 373 -5.72 -17.74 -9.75
C ASP A 373 -7.20 -17.35 -9.85
N LEU A 374 -7.53 -16.28 -10.58
CA LEU A 374 -8.91 -15.94 -10.92
C LEU A 374 -9.57 -17.02 -11.79
N ILE A 375 -8.87 -17.56 -12.81
CA ILE A 375 -9.38 -18.66 -13.62
C ILE A 375 -9.72 -19.88 -12.75
N LEU A 376 -8.83 -20.26 -11.83
CA LEU A 376 -9.12 -21.35 -10.90
C LEU A 376 -10.33 -21.03 -10.00
N GLY A 377 -10.39 -19.84 -9.45
CA GLY A 377 -11.50 -19.41 -8.60
C GLY A 377 -12.84 -19.44 -9.33
N TYR A 378 -12.93 -18.83 -10.51
CA TYR A 378 -14.16 -18.83 -11.32
C TYR A 378 -14.53 -20.22 -11.84
N PHE A 379 -13.56 -21.09 -12.14
CA PHE A 379 -13.83 -22.46 -12.52
C PHE A 379 -14.49 -23.23 -11.35
N LEU A 380 -13.98 -23.09 -10.14
CA LEU A 380 -14.55 -23.72 -8.94
C LEU A 380 -15.88 -23.10 -8.51
N ASP A 381 -16.14 -21.88 -8.94
CA ASP A 381 -17.42 -21.15 -8.75
C ASP A 381 -18.46 -21.49 -9.86
N GLU A 382 -18.10 -22.33 -10.80
CA GLU A 382 -18.91 -22.67 -11.99
C GLU A 382 -19.24 -21.47 -12.89
N SER A 383 -18.51 -20.37 -12.73
CA SER A 383 -18.63 -19.15 -13.54
C SER A 383 -17.82 -19.26 -14.84
N PHE A 384 -18.20 -20.20 -15.71
CA PHE A 384 -17.42 -20.62 -16.88
C PHE A 384 -17.23 -19.52 -17.92
N GLU A 385 -18.21 -18.63 -18.07
CA GLU A 385 -18.08 -17.46 -18.96
C GLU A 385 -16.95 -16.54 -18.52
N LYS A 386 -16.83 -16.27 -17.22
CA LYS A 386 -15.72 -15.48 -16.67
C LYS A 386 -14.36 -16.17 -16.85
N VAL A 387 -14.30 -17.50 -16.75
CA VAL A 387 -13.06 -18.26 -17.04
C VAL A 387 -12.59 -17.97 -18.46
N ILE A 388 -13.49 -18.03 -19.44
CA ILE A 388 -13.19 -17.80 -20.85
C ILE A 388 -12.75 -16.35 -21.07
N GLU A 389 -13.46 -15.39 -20.45
CA GLU A 389 -13.11 -13.98 -20.54
C GLU A 389 -11.70 -13.72 -19.99
N ILE A 390 -11.39 -14.20 -18.77
CA ILE A 390 -10.09 -13.97 -18.13
C ILE A 390 -8.97 -14.70 -18.89
N ALA A 391 -9.22 -15.91 -19.39
CA ALA A 391 -8.24 -16.65 -20.17
C ALA A 391 -7.81 -15.92 -21.45
N SER A 392 -8.72 -15.17 -22.08
CA SER A 392 -8.42 -14.35 -23.26
C SER A 392 -7.41 -13.20 -22.97
N LYS A 393 -7.25 -12.81 -21.71
CA LYS A 393 -6.32 -11.78 -21.26
C LYS A 393 -4.92 -12.32 -20.92
N LEU A 394 -4.75 -13.66 -20.87
CA LEU A 394 -3.45 -14.27 -20.62
C LEU A 394 -2.47 -14.02 -21.77
N ARG A 395 -1.25 -13.65 -21.44
CA ARG A 395 -0.15 -13.53 -22.41
C ARG A 395 0.54 -14.87 -22.70
N SER A 396 0.49 -15.76 -21.71
CA SER A 396 0.96 -17.13 -21.82
C SER A 396 0.01 -18.05 -21.08
N ILE A 397 -0.42 -19.12 -21.73
CA ILE A 397 -1.31 -20.11 -21.13
C ILE A 397 -0.46 -21.32 -20.69
N ASP A 398 -0.58 -21.70 -19.40
CA ASP A 398 -0.02 -22.96 -18.91
C ASP A 398 -1.01 -24.11 -19.06
N GLN A 399 -0.52 -25.35 -18.85
CA GLN A 399 -1.33 -26.55 -19.03
C GLN A 399 -2.60 -26.54 -18.16
N ARG A 400 -2.50 -26.08 -16.88
CA ARG A 400 -3.65 -26.00 -15.96
C ARG A 400 -4.70 -25.02 -16.48
N SER A 401 -4.29 -23.80 -16.79
CA SER A 401 -5.19 -22.75 -17.29
C SER A 401 -5.81 -23.15 -18.64
N CYS A 402 -5.06 -23.82 -19.52
CA CYS A 402 -5.56 -24.34 -20.78
C CYS A 402 -6.67 -25.37 -20.54
N LEU A 403 -6.44 -26.36 -19.68
CA LEU A 403 -7.44 -27.38 -19.35
C LEU A 403 -8.69 -26.78 -18.73
N LEU A 404 -8.56 -25.88 -17.74
CA LEU A 404 -9.69 -25.23 -17.11
C LEU A 404 -10.52 -24.43 -18.13
N THR A 405 -9.85 -23.71 -19.05
CA THR A 405 -10.52 -22.95 -20.11
C THR A 405 -11.25 -23.88 -21.09
N LEU A 406 -10.62 -24.97 -21.53
CA LEU A 406 -11.26 -25.94 -22.43
C LEU A 406 -12.49 -26.59 -21.79
N TYR A 407 -12.39 -27.02 -20.51
CA TYR A 407 -13.56 -27.57 -19.80
C TYR A 407 -14.65 -26.53 -19.65
N SER A 408 -14.31 -25.26 -19.34
CA SER A 408 -15.31 -24.18 -19.25
C SER A 408 -16.00 -23.93 -20.57
N CYS A 409 -15.30 -23.97 -21.70
CA CYS A 409 -15.90 -23.85 -23.03
C CYS A 409 -16.89 -25.00 -23.31
N LEU A 410 -16.51 -26.23 -22.96
CA LEU A 410 -17.37 -27.40 -23.17
C LEU A 410 -18.63 -27.34 -22.30
N LEU A 411 -18.50 -27.00 -21.02
CA LEU A 411 -19.63 -26.89 -20.10
C LEU A 411 -20.55 -25.74 -20.47
N TYR A 412 -20.00 -24.56 -20.76
CA TYR A 412 -20.77 -23.38 -21.18
C TYR A 412 -21.58 -23.63 -22.46
N THR A 413 -21.03 -24.40 -23.42
CA THR A 413 -21.74 -24.74 -24.66
C THR A 413 -22.77 -25.84 -24.49
N SER A 414 -22.60 -26.77 -23.52
CA SER A 414 -23.61 -27.79 -23.22
C SER A 414 -24.82 -27.19 -22.53
N ASP A 415 -24.61 -26.31 -21.52
CA ASP A 415 -25.71 -25.62 -20.83
C ASP A 415 -26.52 -24.74 -21.78
N ALA A 416 -25.86 -24.05 -22.73
CA ALA A 416 -26.53 -23.27 -23.76
C ALA A 416 -27.29 -24.13 -24.79
N ALA A 417 -27.00 -25.42 -24.89
CA ALA A 417 -27.71 -26.35 -25.76
C ALA A 417 -28.95 -26.94 -25.08
N ASP A 418 -28.92 -27.10 -23.75
CA ASP A 418 -30.06 -27.60 -22.98
C ASP A 418 -31.17 -26.54 -22.75
N ASP A 419 -30.78 -25.25 -22.84
CA ASP A 419 -31.75 -24.12 -22.77
C ASP A 419 -32.46 -23.80 -24.13
N ARG A 420 -32.20 -24.59 -25.19
CA ARG A 420 -32.87 -24.48 -26.49
C ARG A 420 -33.77 -25.67 -26.79
#